data_68b334b56d9854ddbc1c131c93fd5d46
#
_entry.id   68b334b56d9854ddbc1c131c93fd5d46
#
_cell.length_a   1.000
_cell.length_b   1.000
_cell.length_c   1.000
_cell.angle_alpha   90.00
_cell.angle_beta   90.00
_cell.angle_gamma   90.00
#
_symmetry.space_group_name_H-M   'P 1'
#
loop_
_entity.id
_entity.type
_entity.pdbx_description
1 polymer ?
#
loop_
_entity_poly.entity_id
_entity_poly.type
_entity_poly.pdbx_seq_one_letter_code
_entity_poly.pdbx_strand_id
1 'polypeptide(L)'
;LMYKYNTTVGQITDGRDNTEAMLANADRTDTTPVNGWVQLDLGEVKPVTKVRLVQGSGDKLAEGVLEYSADGSSWQELDRLTGEQTKEIETPISARYVRVRNTKNINLWWRIADFSVETRAGNSELTDTNVESLKSTPVYDSLGRYDLQIPSGTKLPANSYLGMKLDRLHQAESIQALGTENPSLNLEYSPNAQEWYPADQ
;
A
#
# COMPACT_ATOMS: atom_id res chain seq x y z
N LEU A 1 5.98 -5.65 -22.14
CA LEU A 1 6.91 -4.55 -22.40
C LEU A 1 8.35 -5.00 -22.20
N MET A 2 9.27 -4.33 -22.84
CA MET A 2 10.70 -4.51 -22.64
C MET A 2 11.42 -3.16 -22.57
N TYR A 3 12.55 -3.11 -21.86
CA TYR A 3 13.41 -1.94 -21.81
C TYR A 3 14.12 -1.71 -23.15
N LYS A 4 14.23 -0.46 -23.53
CA LYS A 4 14.91 0.00 -24.75
C LYS A 4 16.12 0.88 -24.40
N TYR A 5 17.03 1.02 -25.36
CA TYR A 5 18.19 1.94 -25.30
C TYR A 5 19.06 1.78 -24.05
N ASN A 6 19.32 0.53 -23.64
CA ASN A 6 20.11 0.20 -22.46
C ASN A 6 19.55 0.76 -21.13
N THR A 7 18.30 1.18 -21.10
CA THR A 7 17.64 1.53 -19.86
C THR A 7 17.23 0.27 -19.10
N THR A 8 17.10 0.38 -17.80
CA THR A 8 16.79 -0.74 -16.89
C THR A 8 15.80 -0.31 -15.82
N VAL A 9 15.37 -1.25 -15.01
CA VAL A 9 14.55 -0.95 -13.82
C VAL A 9 15.23 0.04 -12.86
N GLY A 10 16.56 0.12 -12.86
CA GLY A 10 17.29 1.03 -11.99
C GLY A 10 16.89 2.49 -12.17
N GLN A 11 16.59 2.93 -13.39
CA GLN A 11 16.12 4.30 -13.63
C GLN A 11 14.70 4.57 -13.16
N ILE A 12 13.91 3.54 -12.90
CA ILE A 12 12.53 3.67 -12.38
C ILE A 12 12.50 3.69 -10.85
N THR A 13 13.53 3.14 -10.22
CA THR A 13 13.54 2.88 -8.77
C THR A 13 14.67 3.59 -8.02
N ASP A 14 15.39 4.51 -8.68
CA ASP A 14 16.50 5.25 -8.06
C ASP A 14 16.06 6.50 -7.27
N GLY A 15 14.76 6.81 -7.27
CA GLY A 15 14.19 7.96 -6.57
C GLY A 15 14.51 9.31 -7.22
N ARG A 16 14.85 9.30 -8.51
CA ARG A 16 15.24 10.52 -9.25
C ARG A 16 14.32 10.77 -10.42
N ASP A 17 13.75 11.95 -10.50
CA ASP A 17 12.85 12.35 -11.59
C ASP A 17 13.58 12.76 -12.88
N ASN A 18 14.90 12.81 -12.87
CA ASN A 18 15.74 13.18 -14.01
C ASN A 18 16.44 12.02 -14.71
N THR A 19 16.18 10.81 -14.27
CA THR A 19 16.58 9.55 -14.92
C THR A 19 15.33 8.86 -15.42
N GLU A 20 15.36 8.26 -16.60
CA GLU A 20 14.17 7.64 -17.20
C GLU A 20 14.50 6.27 -17.80
N ALA A 21 13.61 5.32 -17.60
CA ALA A 21 13.59 4.10 -18.39
C ALA A 21 12.64 4.25 -19.58
N MET A 22 13.01 3.69 -20.69
CA MET A 22 12.21 3.63 -21.92
C MET A 22 11.70 2.21 -22.12
N LEU A 23 10.39 2.08 -22.25
CA LEU A 23 9.72 0.79 -22.46
C LEU A 23 8.90 0.82 -23.74
N ALA A 24 8.90 -0.28 -24.46
CA ALA A 24 8.06 -0.48 -25.62
C ALA A 24 7.78 -1.97 -25.83
N ASN A 25 7.03 -2.28 -26.90
CA ASN A 25 6.77 -3.65 -27.30
C ASN A 25 8.05 -4.36 -27.73
N ALA A 26 8.08 -5.69 -27.61
CA ALA A 26 9.21 -6.53 -27.98
C ALA A 26 9.39 -6.71 -29.49
N ASP A 27 8.37 -6.41 -30.30
CA ASP A 27 8.30 -6.69 -31.75
C ASP A 27 9.05 -5.68 -32.63
N ARG A 28 9.93 -4.86 -32.07
CA ARG A 28 10.68 -3.77 -32.72
C ARG A 28 9.85 -2.57 -33.17
N THR A 29 8.55 -2.56 -32.90
CA THR A 29 7.75 -1.36 -33.01
C THR A 29 7.89 -0.55 -31.71
N ASP A 30 8.12 0.75 -31.83
CA ASP A 30 8.24 1.61 -30.65
C ASP A 30 6.86 2.02 -30.17
N THR A 31 6.05 1.00 -29.82
CA THR A 31 4.66 1.17 -29.37
C THR A 31 4.48 0.63 -27.97
N THR A 32 3.57 1.20 -27.23
CA THR A 32 3.13 0.68 -25.93
C THR A 32 1.72 0.10 -26.09
N PRO A 33 1.57 -1.23 -26.13
CA PRO A 33 0.30 -1.87 -26.40
C PRO A 33 -0.67 -1.76 -25.22
N VAL A 34 -1.94 -1.90 -25.50
CA VAL A 34 -2.98 -2.12 -24.47
C VAL A 34 -2.61 -3.33 -23.63
N ASN A 35 -2.87 -3.25 -22.34
CA ASN A 35 -2.47 -4.23 -21.34
C ASN A 35 -0.95 -4.39 -21.12
N GLY A 36 -0.11 -3.55 -21.75
CA GLY A 36 1.27 -3.41 -21.33
C GLY A 36 1.33 -2.81 -19.91
N TRP A 37 2.16 -3.38 -19.05
CA TRP A 37 2.23 -2.96 -17.64
C TRP A 37 3.67 -2.93 -17.10
N VAL A 38 3.85 -2.16 -16.05
CA VAL A 38 5.03 -2.17 -15.17
C VAL A 38 4.56 -2.40 -13.75
N GLN A 39 5.23 -3.28 -13.03
CA GLN A 39 4.82 -3.78 -11.73
C GLN A 39 5.96 -3.71 -10.71
N LEU A 40 5.61 -3.33 -9.49
CA LEU A 40 6.43 -3.50 -8.30
C LEU A 40 5.98 -4.77 -7.57
N ASP A 41 6.93 -5.63 -7.19
CA ASP A 41 6.72 -6.74 -6.26
C ASP A 41 7.40 -6.37 -4.94
N LEU A 42 6.62 -6.23 -3.88
CA LEU A 42 7.10 -5.86 -2.55
C LEU A 42 7.64 -7.07 -1.75
N GLY A 43 7.65 -8.26 -2.39
CA GLY A 43 8.11 -9.52 -1.80
C GLY A 43 7.05 -10.22 -0.93
N GLU A 44 6.32 -9.47 -0.18
CA GLU A 44 5.23 -9.93 0.70
C GLU A 44 4.10 -8.89 0.71
N VAL A 45 2.95 -9.25 1.27
CA VAL A 45 1.87 -8.28 1.49
C VAL A 45 2.30 -7.27 2.53
N LYS A 46 2.30 -6.00 2.15
CA LYS A 46 2.65 -4.86 3.01
C LYS A 46 1.57 -3.81 3.01
N PRO A 47 1.42 -3.05 4.09
CA PRO A 47 0.63 -1.84 4.08
C PRO A 47 1.34 -0.81 3.21
N VAL A 48 0.66 -0.36 2.16
CA VAL A 48 1.10 0.72 1.28
C VAL A 48 0.33 1.97 1.65
N THR A 49 1.05 3.04 1.93
CA THR A 49 0.48 4.32 2.35
C THR A 49 0.50 5.36 1.25
N LYS A 50 1.38 5.18 0.27
CA LYS A 50 1.48 6.08 -0.88
C LYS A 50 1.96 5.33 -2.11
N VAL A 51 1.42 5.69 -3.26
CA VAL A 51 1.90 5.27 -4.58
C VAL A 51 2.29 6.50 -5.37
N ARG A 52 3.47 6.48 -5.97
CA ARG A 52 3.98 7.56 -6.82
C ARG A 52 4.41 7.01 -8.17
N LEU A 53 3.96 7.68 -9.23
CA LEU A 53 4.40 7.47 -10.60
C LEU A 53 4.83 8.80 -11.20
N VAL A 54 6.03 8.85 -11.78
CA VAL A 54 6.48 9.95 -12.62
C VAL A 54 6.78 9.41 -14.00
N GLN A 55 6.08 9.92 -14.98
CA GLN A 55 6.26 9.60 -16.40
C GLN A 55 7.15 10.64 -17.07
N GLY A 56 7.76 10.28 -18.19
CA GLY A 56 8.50 11.22 -19.04
C GLY A 56 7.60 12.35 -19.56
N SER A 57 8.20 13.49 -19.84
CA SER A 57 7.45 14.67 -20.28
C SER A 57 6.82 14.52 -21.66
N GLY A 58 7.38 13.70 -22.55
CA GLY A 58 6.91 13.49 -23.93
C GLY A 58 6.17 12.18 -24.13
N ASP A 59 6.83 11.07 -23.82
CA ASP A 59 6.38 9.73 -24.12
C ASP A 59 5.74 9.08 -22.89
N LYS A 60 4.46 9.33 -22.67
CA LYS A 60 3.71 8.88 -21.49
C LYS A 60 2.40 8.22 -21.88
N LEU A 61 1.83 7.46 -20.97
CA LEU A 61 0.50 6.91 -21.15
C LEU A 61 -0.54 8.03 -21.21
N ALA A 62 -1.36 8.02 -22.25
CA ALA A 62 -2.51 8.90 -22.34
C ALA A 62 -3.64 8.45 -21.42
N GLU A 63 -3.77 7.12 -21.24
CA GLU A 63 -4.76 6.50 -20.37
C GLU A 63 -4.16 5.23 -19.74
N GLY A 64 -4.39 5.04 -18.46
CA GLY A 64 -3.91 3.88 -17.73
C GLY A 64 -4.66 3.66 -16.45
N VAL A 65 -4.40 2.52 -15.79
CA VAL A 65 -4.97 2.16 -14.51
C VAL A 65 -3.83 1.81 -13.55
N LEU A 66 -3.86 2.38 -12.38
CA LEU A 66 -3.11 1.93 -11.21
C LEU A 66 -3.91 0.84 -10.53
N GLU A 67 -3.29 -0.31 -10.33
CA GLU A 67 -3.91 -1.50 -9.74
C GLU A 67 -3.01 -2.09 -8.67
N TYR A 68 -3.62 -2.75 -7.70
CA TYR A 68 -2.90 -3.48 -6.68
C TYR A 68 -3.45 -4.88 -6.46
N SER A 69 -2.63 -5.76 -5.90
CA SER A 69 -2.99 -7.15 -5.63
C SER A 69 -2.20 -7.70 -4.44
N ALA A 70 -2.82 -8.59 -3.68
CA ALA A 70 -2.14 -9.36 -2.64
C ALA A 70 -1.49 -10.64 -3.19
N ASP A 71 -2.06 -11.23 -4.26
CA ASP A 71 -1.72 -12.56 -4.78
C ASP A 71 -1.16 -12.57 -6.22
N GLY A 72 -1.19 -11.41 -6.90
CA GLY A 72 -0.75 -11.26 -8.30
C GLY A 72 -1.76 -11.77 -9.34
N SER A 73 -2.91 -12.30 -8.91
CA SER A 73 -3.96 -12.82 -9.79
C SER A 73 -5.25 -12.02 -9.70
N SER A 74 -5.64 -11.61 -8.50
CA SER A 74 -6.82 -10.79 -8.25
C SER A 74 -6.40 -9.33 -8.13
N TRP A 75 -6.84 -8.49 -9.06
CA TRP A 75 -6.44 -7.09 -9.15
C TRP A 75 -7.58 -6.15 -8.82
N GLN A 76 -7.28 -5.14 -8.04
CA GLN A 76 -8.20 -4.06 -7.68
C GLN A 76 -7.68 -2.74 -8.24
N GLU A 77 -8.60 -1.95 -8.79
CA GLU A 77 -8.27 -0.61 -9.27
C GLU A 77 -8.05 0.32 -8.08
N LEU A 78 -6.92 1.03 -8.10
CA LEU A 78 -6.60 2.06 -7.13
C LEU A 78 -6.97 3.44 -7.66
N ASP A 79 -6.57 3.73 -8.90
CA ASP A 79 -6.87 5.02 -9.56
C ASP A 79 -6.61 4.92 -11.06
N ARG A 80 -6.93 5.98 -11.79
CA ARG A 80 -6.75 6.09 -13.24
C ARG A 80 -5.76 7.18 -13.60
N LEU A 81 -5.04 6.93 -14.69
CA LEU A 81 -4.20 7.90 -15.38
C LEU A 81 -4.97 8.49 -16.55
N THR A 82 -4.84 9.81 -16.71
CA THR A 82 -5.47 10.59 -17.80
C THR A 82 -4.43 11.45 -18.54
N GLY A 83 -3.18 10.98 -18.57
CA GLY A 83 -2.11 11.65 -19.29
C GLY A 83 -1.25 12.61 -18.45
N GLU A 84 -1.46 12.65 -17.14
CA GLU A 84 -0.62 13.42 -16.22
C GLU A 84 0.82 12.88 -16.20
N GLN A 85 1.78 13.78 -16.02
CA GLN A 85 3.19 13.40 -15.86
C GLN A 85 3.47 12.80 -14.50
N THR A 86 2.89 13.36 -13.46
CA THR A 86 3.05 12.88 -12.08
C THR A 86 1.71 12.50 -11.50
N LYS A 87 1.65 11.31 -10.93
CA LYS A 87 0.50 10.80 -10.16
C LYS A 87 0.99 10.39 -8.78
N GLU A 88 0.41 10.98 -7.77
CA GLU A 88 0.63 10.62 -6.37
C GLU A 88 -0.71 10.32 -5.70
N ILE A 89 -0.77 9.23 -4.96
CA ILE A 89 -1.98 8.78 -4.29
C ILE A 89 -1.63 8.39 -2.87
N GLU A 90 -2.19 9.11 -1.92
CA GLU A 90 -2.20 8.70 -0.52
C GLU A 90 -3.32 7.66 -0.35
N THR A 91 -2.96 6.47 0.12
CA THR A 91 -3.91 5.37 0.19
C THR A 91 -3.53 4.34 1.24
N PRO A 92 -4.47 3.92 2.09
CA PRO A 92 -4.24 2.79 2.98
C PRO A 92 -4.70 1.49 2.31
N ILE A 93 -3.79 0.80 1.61
CA ILE A 93 -4.06 -0.52 1.03
C ILE A 93 -3.08 -1.57 1.53
N SER A 94 -3.50 -2.84 1.51
CA SER A 94 -2.63 -3.98 1.74
C SER A 94 -2.33 -4.65 0.40
N ALA A 95 -1.07 -4.64 -0.02
CA ALA A 95 -0.66 -5.14 -1.33
C ALA A 95 0.72 -5.80 -1.28
N ARG A 96 0.91 -6.85 -2.07
CA ARG A 96 2.23 -7.33 -2.48
C ARG A 96 2.64 -6.74 -3.83
N TYR A 97 1.67 -6.56 -4.71
CA TYR A 97 1.92 -6.07 -6.06
C TYR A 97 1.20 -4.76 -6.29
N VAL A 98 1.89 -3.81 -6.88
CA VAL A 98 1.32 -2.56 -7.40
C VAL A 98 1.77 -2.41 -8.84
N ARG A 99 0.85 -2.13 -9.75
CA ARG A 99 1.19 -1.97 -11.16
C ARG A 99 0.47 -0.80 -11.81
N VAL A 100 1.09 -0.30 -12.86
CA VAL A 100 0.47 0.58 -13.84
C VAL A 100 0.25 -0.21 -15.11
N ARG A 101 -0.96 -0.23 -15.61
CA ARG A 101 -1.36 -0.91 -16.84
C ARG A 101 -1.91 0.09 -17.85
N ASN A 102 -1.38 0.03 -19.08
CA ASN A 102 -1.86 0.84 -20.20
C ASN A 102 -3.25 0.37 -20.65
N THR A 103 -4.18 1.28 -20.83
CA THR A 103 -5.54 0.98 -21.31
C THR A 103 -5.80 1.46 -22.73
N LYS A 104 -4.86 2.22 -23.32
CA LYS A 104 -4.99 2.75 -24.69
C LYS A 104 -3.71 2.55 -25.48
N ASN A 105 -3.85 1.97 -26.65
CA ASN A 105 -2.72 1.79 -27.55
C ASN A 105 -2.09 3.13 -27.92
N ILE A 106 -0.78 3.25 -27.78
CA ILE A 106 -0.04 4.44 -28.18
C ILE A 106 1.14 4.04 -29.07
N ASN A 107 1.36 4.82 -30.15
CA ASN A 107 2.47 4.65 -31.07
C ASN A 107 3.69 5.43 -30.59
N LEU A 108 4.02 5.29 -29.31
CA LEU A 108 5.13 5.92 -28.63
C LEU A 108 5.71 4.95 -27.61
N TRP A 109 6.94 5.18 -27.24
CA TRP A 109 7.53 4.55 -26.06
C TRP A 109 6.78 5.03 -24.82
N TRP A 110 6.91 4.29 -23.74
CA TRP A 110 6.52 4.75 -22.42
C TRP A 110 7.78 5.04 -21.64
N ARG A 111 7.96 6.28 -21.23
CA ARG A 111 9.05 6.70 -20.36
C ARG A 111 8.57 6.80 -18.94
N ILE A 112 9.33 6.22 -18.02
CA ILE A 112 9.05 6.27 -16.58
C ILE A 112 10.31 6.75 -15.90
N ALA A 113 10.19 7.84 -15.14
CA ALA A 113 11.26 8.38 -14.31
C ALA A 113 11.25 7.80 -12.90
N ASP A 114 10.08 7.62 -12.30
CA ASP A 114 9.94 7.00 -10.98
C ASP A 114 8.64 6.18 -10.90
N PHE A 115 8.72 5.03 -10.29
CA PHE A 115 7.55 4.28 -9.86
C PHE A 115 7.86 3.67 -8.50
N SER A 116 7.27 4.22 -7.48
CA SER A 116 7.60 3.90 -6.10
C SER A 116 6.36 3.81 -5.23
N VAL A 117 6.51 3.13 -4.10
CA VAL A 117 5.51 3.04 -3.05
C VAL A 117 6.16 3.31 -1.70
N GLU A 118 5.45 4.01 -0.85
CA GLU A 118 5.78 4.06 0.56
C GLU A 118 5.04 2.94 1.27
N THR A 119 5.78 2.14 2.03
CA THR A 119 5.22 1.07 2.83
C THR A 119 5.52 1.30 4.29
N ARG A 120 4.57 0.92 5.13
CA ARG A 120 4.89 0.72 6.54
C ARG A 120 5.00 -0.76 6.80
N ALA A 121 6.00 -1.15 7.55
CA ALA A 121 6.07 -2.50 8.07
C ALA A 121 4.85 -2.70 8.99
N GLY A 122 4.08 -3.72 8.74
CA GLY A 122 3.15 -4.22 9.75
C GLY A 122 3.98 -4.56 10.97
N ASN A 123 3.79 -3.86 12.07
CA ASN A 123 4.63 -4.05 13.23
C ASN A 123 3.91 -4.91 14.25
N SER A 124 4.14 -6.22 14.18
CA SER A 124 3.61 -7.17 15.16
C SER A 124 4.11 -6.89 16.59
N GLU A 125 5.23 -6.18 16.73
CA GLU A 125 5.75 -5.75 18.03
C GLU A 125 4.87 -4.68 18.69
N LEU A 126 4.04 -3.99 17.92
CA LEU A 126 3.07 -3.03 18.45
C LEU A 126 1.78 -3.69 18.98
N THR A 127 1.57 -4.97 18.68
CA THR A 127 0.41 -5.70 19.17
C THR A 127 0.68 -6.28 20.54
N ASP A 128 -0.12 -5.90 21.51
CA ASP A 128 -0.12 -6.47 22.86
C ASP A 128 -1.40 -7.26 23.10
N THR A 129 -1.28 -8.54 23.42
CA THR A 129 -2.43 -9.44 23.60
C THR A 129 -2.08 -10.68 24.42
N ASN A 130 -3.05 -11.16 25.20
CA ASN A 130 -3.00 -12.47 25.85
C ASN A 130 -3.65 -13.60 25.01
N VAL A 131 -4.08 -13.29 23.79
CA VAL A 131 -4.64 -14.27 22.85
C VAL A 131 -3.57 -14.73 21.88
N GLU A 132 -3.07 -15.95 22.01
CA GLU A 132 -1.95 -16.49 21.24
C GLU A 132 -2.15 -16.36 19.71
N SER A 133 -3.35 -16.64 19.23
CA SER A 133 -3.67 -16.54 17.80
C SER A 133 -3.61 -15.12 17.22
N LEU A 134 -3.54 -14.11 18.06
CA LEU A 134 -3.50 -12.70 17.66
C LEU A 134 -2.12 -12.06 17.81
N LYS A 135 -1.13 -12.75 18.36
CA LYS A 135 0.22 -12.19 18.61
C LYS A 135 0.95 -11.75 17.34
N SER A 136 0.61 -12.34 16.20
CA SER A 136 1.19 -11.98 14.91
C SER A 136 0.29 -11.07 14.08
N THR A 137 -0.79 -10.55 14.65
CA THR A 137 -1.71 -9.68 13.93
C THR A 137 -1.02 -8.36 13.61
N PRO A 138 -0.95 -7.98 12.32
CA PRO A 138 -0.27 -6.75 11.94
C PRO A 138 -1.05 -5.52 12.39
N VAL A 139 -0.32 -4.50 12.82
CA VAL A 139 -0.83 -3.16 13.10
C VAL A 139 -0.40 -2.24 11.97
N TYR A 140 -1.34 -1.52 11.41
CA TYR A 140 -1.10 -0.60 10.31
C TYR A 140 -1.27 0.84 10.79
N ASP A 141 -0.30 1.69 10.48
CA ASP A 141 -0.45 3.14 10.57
C ASP A 141 -0.81 3.65 9.17
N SER A 142 -1.99 4.19 9.05
CA SER A 142 -2.54 4.70 7.80
C SER A 142 -3.09 6.10 8.05
N LEU A 143 -2.43 7.12 7.49
CA LEU A 143 -2.87 8.52 7.60
C LEU A 143 -3.06 9.00 9.06
N GLY A 144 -2.15 8.60 9.96
CA GLY A 144 -2.24 8.93 11.37
C GLY A 144 -3.22 8.06 12.17
N ARG A 145 -3.71 6.98 11.58
CA ARG A 145 -4.50 5.96 12.28
C ARG A 145 -3.68 4.72 12.51
N TYR A 146 -3.95 4.05 13.61
CA TYR A 146 -3.43 2.72 13.92
C TYR A 146 -4.61 1.76 13.87
N ASP A 147 -4.60 0.85 12.91
CA ASP A 147 -5.66 -0.12 12.70
C ASP A 147 -5.20 -1.51 13.12
N LEU A 148 -6.01 -2.18 13.92
CA LEU A 148 -5.80 -3.54 14.35
C LEU A 148 -7.02 -4.37 13.95
N GLN A 149 -6.80 -5.40 13.14
CA GLN A 149 -7.88 -6.24 12.65
C GLN A 149 -7.83 -7.62 13.29
N ILE A 150 -8.96 -8.04 13.87
CA ILE A 150 -9.15 -9.39 14.36
C ILE A 150 -9.72 -10.24 13.23
N PRO A 151 -9.06 -11.35 12.85
CA PRO A 151 -9.60 -12.23 11.82
C PRO A 151 -10.99 -12.73 12.15
N SER A 152 -11.85 -12.78 11.15
CA SER A 152 -13.22 -13.30 11.31
C SER A 152 -13.22 -14.73 11.88
N GLY A 153 -14.09 -15.00 12.83
CA GLY A 153 -14.18 -16.31 13.50
C GLY A 153 -13.18 -16.51 14.66
N THR A 154 -12.35 -15.50 14.98
CA THR A 154 -11.50 -15.57 16.17
C THR A 154 -12.34 -15.62 17.43
N LYS A 155 -12.11 -16.64 18.27
CA LYS A 155 -12.78 -16.75 19.58
C LYS A 155 -11.95 -16.01 20.62
N LEU A 156 -12.57 -15.07 21.29
CA LEU A 156 -11.98 -14.31 22.38
C LEU A 156 -12.50 -14.86 23.72
N PRO A 157 -11.68 -15.54 24.52
CA PRO A 157 -12.06 -15.95 25.88
C PRO A 157 -12.39 -14.74 26.76
N ALA A 158 -13.16 -14.94 27.83
CA ALA A 158 -13.40 -13.90 28.81
C ALA A 158 -12.06 -13.37 29.39
N ASN A 159 -11.97 -12.07 29.61
CA ASN A 159 -10.74 -11.37 30.01
C ASN A 159 -9.60 -11.39 28.98
N SER A 160 -9.92 -11.66 27.71
CA SER A 160 -8.99 -11.42 26.63
C SER A 160 -8.82 -9.91 26.42
N TYR A 161 -7.62 -9.51 26.09
CA TYR A 161 -7.37 -8.15 25.61
C TYR A 161 -6.60 -8.18 24.30
N LEU A 162 -6.77 -7.15 23.53
CA LEU A 162 -6.04 -6.86 22.32
C LEU A 162 -5.75 -5.36 22.32
N GLY A 163 -4.49 -5.01 22.21
CA GLY A 163 -4.04 -3.63 22.29
C GLY A 163 -2.96 -3.32 21.27
N MET A 164 -2.69 -2.05 21.16
CA MET A 164 -1.58 -1.51 20.38
C MET A 164 -0.61 -0.82 21.32
N LYS A 165 0.65 -1.21 21.25
CA LYS A 165 1.75 -0.49 21.89
C LYS A 165 2.29 0.52 20.89
N LEU A 166 2.11 1.78 21.17
CA LEU A 166 2.60 2.86 20.32
C LEU A 166 4.09 3.10 20.59
N ASP A 167 4.83 3.54 19.57
CA ASP A 167 6.27 3.83 19.63
C ASP A 167 6.62 4.96 20.62
N ARG A 168 5.65 5.86 20.86
CA ARG A 168 5.77 7.00 21.77
C ARG A 168 4.39 7.42 22.25
N LEU A 169 4.34 8.38 23.14
CA LEU A 169 3.06 9.02 23.53
C LEU A 169 2.48 9.76 22.32
N HIS A 170 1.25 9.44 22.00
CA HIS A 170 0.44 10.12 20.98
C HIS A 170 -0.78 10.74 21.63
N GLN A 171 -1.21 11.86 21.08
CA GLN A 171 -2.53 12.39 21.39
C GLN A 171 -3.55 11.65 20.53
N ALA A 172 -4.37 10.81 21.13
CA ALA A 172 -5.45 10.13 20.41
C ALA A 172 -6.64 11.08 20.26
N GLU A 173 -7.11 11.28 19.04
CA GLU A 173 -8.31 12.04 18.75
C GLU A 173 -9.57 11.17 18.91
N SER A 174 -9.47 9.89 18.57
CA SER A 174 -10.56 8.92 18.76
C SER A 174 -10.02 7.51 18.85
N ILE A 175 -10.76 6.66 19.56
CA ILE A 175 -10.57 5.20 19.59
C ILE A 175 -11.90 4.58 19.20
N GLN A 176 -11.88 3.67 18.23
CA GLN A 176 -13.08 3.01 17.75
C GLN A 176 -12.90 1.49 17.70
N ALA A 177 -13.89 0.76 18.17
CA ALA A 177 -14.00 -0.68 17.93
C ALA A 177 -15.20 -0.91 17.01
N LEU A 178 -14.95 -1.51 15.86
CA LEU A 178 -15.96 -1.86 14.87
C LEU A 178 -16.15 -3.38 14.87
N GLY A 179 -17.37 -3.84 15.07
CA GLY A 179 -17.70 -5.26 15.06
C GLY A 179 -19.13 -5.50 14.59
N THR A 180 -19.40 -6.72 14.14
CA THR A 180 -20.72 -7.12 13.62
C THR A 180 -21.65 -7.65 14.69
N GLU A 181 -21.15 -8.02 15.86
CA GLU A 181 -21.96 -8.50 16.98
C GLU A 181 -21.41 -7.90 18.28
N ASN A 182 -22.28 -7.61 19.18
CA ASN A 182 -22.07 -6.81 20.37
C ASN A 182 -21.34 -7.58 21.49
N PRO A 183 -20.02 -7.63 21.51
CA PRO A 183 -19.32 -8.06 22.71
C PRO A 183 -19.35 -6.93 23.73
N SER A 184 -19.38 -7.25 25.01
CA SER A 184 -19.07 -6.30 26.06
C SER A 184 -17.59 -5.97 25.96
N LEU A 185 -17.25 -4.93 25.21
CA LEU A 185 -15.88 -4.42 25.04
C LEU A 185 -15.70 -3.19 25.89
N ASN A 186 -14.62 -3.16 26.65
CA ASN A 186 -14.14 -1.94 27.28
C ASN A 186 -12.99 -1.39 26.45
N LEU A 187 -13.06 -0.14 26.05
CA LEU A 187 -11.95 0.56 25.42
C LEU A 187 -11.16 1.28 26.51
N GLU A 188 -9.86 1.01 26.57
CA GLU A 188 -8.97 1.56 27.57
C GLU A 188 -7.68 2.08 26.94
N TYR A 189 -7.08 3.09 27.54
CA TYR A 189 -5.77 3.59 27.15
C TYR A 189 -4.85 3.71 28.37
N SER A 190 -3.56 3.66 28.13
CA SER A 190 -2.55 3.77 29.16
C SER A 190 -1.32 4.54 28.67
N PRO A 191 -0.75 5.46 29.46
CA PRO A 191 0.50 6.13 29.12
C PRO A 191 1.74 5.28 29.43
N ASN A 192 1.62 4.24 30.25
CA ASN A 192 2.76 3.49 30.82
C ASN A 192 2.57 1.96 30.85
N ALA A 193 1.43 1.47 30.34
CA ALA A 193 1.02 0.06 30.41
C ALA A 193 0.82 -0.50 31.84
N GLN A 194 0.75 0.34 32.85
CA GLN A 194 0.53 -0.04 34.25
C GLN A 194 -0.81 0.48 34.76
N GLU A 195 -1.15 1.70 34.41
CA GLU A 195 -2.39 2.35 34.77
C GLU A 195 -3.28 2.50 33.53
N TRP A 196 -4.50 1.99 33.59
CA TRP A 196 -5.43 1.94 32.47
C TRP A 196 -6.65 2.81 32.75
N TYR A 197 -7.06 3.58 31.78
CA TYR A 197 -8.15 4.53 31.85
C TYR A 197 -9.19 4.19 30.77
N PRO A 198 -10.50 4.24 31.13
CA PRO A 198 -11.54 4.06 30.12
C PRO A 198 -11.49 5.18 29.07
N ALA A 199 -11.71 4.80 27.80
CA ALA A 199 -11.72 5.74 26.70
C ALA A 199 -13.03 6.53 26.56
N ASP A 200 -14.08 6.10 27.28
CA ASP A 200 -15.45 6.63 27.14
C ASP A 200 -15.75 7.81 28.09
N GLN A 201 -14.74 8.54 28.56
CA GLN A 201 -14.93 9.69 29.47
C GLN A 201 -14.50 10.99 28.85
#